data_e086b15ee4a40813c857d1b4775495e8
#
_entry.id   e086b15ee4a40813c857d1b4775495e8
#
_cell.length_a   1.000
_cell.length_b   1.000
_cell.length_c   1.000
_cell.angle_alpha   90.00
_cell.angle_beta   90.00
_cell.angle_gamma   90.00
#
_symmetry.space_group_name_H-M   'P 1'
#
loop_
_entity.id
_entity.type
_entity.pdbx_description
1 polymer ?
#
loop_
_entity_poly.entity_id
_entity_poly.type
_entity_poly.pdbx_seq_one_letter_code
_entity_poly.pdbx_strand_id
1 'polypeptide(L)'
;NAEYCLSRQRPNGWLPDCCLSDPLAPLLHTLAYSMQGLIGIGKLTGREDLIRGARLLADAELRIVRPDGFLPGRQREDFSAAVNWCCLTGSAQTSIVWSELYLLTHEEKYRAAAHTVNRYLMARHDIRNPDLRLRGGVPGSWPVWGDYGRLQILNWATKYLVEALALEEKTSG
;
A
#
# COMPACT_ATOMS: atom_id res chain seq x y z
N ASN A 1 10.37 12.91 -13.35
CA ASN A 1 9.08 12.54 -12.70
C ASN A 1 9.17 12.58 -11.17
N ALA A 2 10.21 12.01 -10.50
CA ALA A 2 10.31 11.99 -9.04
C ALA A 2 10.41 13.41 -8.43
N GLU A 3 11.17 14.30 -9.05
CA GLU A 3 11.26 15.71 -8.63
C GLU A 3 9.92 16.44 -8.75
N TYR A 4 9.18 16.17 -9.81
CA TYR A 4 7.84 16.70 -9.97
C TYR A 4 6.91 16.21 -8.84
N CYS A 5 6.95 14.92 -8.48
CA CYS A 5 6.18 14.40 -7.35
C CYS A 5 6.52 15.16 -6.05
N LEU A 6 7.81 15.31 -5.73
CA LEU A 6 8.22 16.04 -4.53
C LEU A 6 7.77 17.52 -4.55
N SER A 7 7.89 18.18 -5.71
CA SER A 7 7.47 19.59 -5.83
C SER A 7 5.97 19.82 -5.62
N ARG A 8 5.17 18.76 -5.81
CA ARG A 8 3.72 18.78 -5.60
C ARG A 8 3.29 18.30 -4.22
N GLN A 9 4.18 17.59 -3.50
CA GLN A 9 3.84 17.01 -2.22
C GLN A 9 3.46 18.06 -1.18
N ARG A 10 2.36 17.82 -0.47
CA ARG A 10 1.89 18.69 0.61
C ARG A 10 2.69 18.44 1.89
N PRO A 11 2.70 19.38 2.85
CA PRO A 11 3.43 19.23 4.10
C PRO A 11 2.99 18.00 4.94
N ASN A 12 1.74 17.56 4.79
CA ASN A 12 1.23 16.36 5.46
C ASN A 12 1.63 15.04 4.77
N GLY A 13 2.34 15.11 3.64
CA GLY A 13 2.75 13.97 2.84
C GLY A 13 1.85 13.67 1.63
N TRP A 14 0.69 14.31 1.53
CA TRP A 14 -0.26 14.09 0.44
C TRP A 14 0.33 14.43 -0.94
N LEU A 15 0.01 13.59 -1.92
CA LEU A 15 0.36 13.81 -3.33
C LEU A 15 -0.93 14.11 -4.11
N PRO A 16 -1.18 15.39 -4.48
CA PRO A 16 -2.33 15.75 -5.29
C PRO A 16 -2.23 15.12 -6.68
N ASP A 17 -3.39 14.91 -7.30
CA ASP A 17 -3.52 14.33 -8.65
C ASP A 17 -2.96 12.90 -8.80
N CYS A 18 -2.60 12.23 -7.70
CA CYS A 18 -2.13 10.86 -7.68
C CYS A 18 -3.28 9.87 -7.82
N CYS A 19 -3.99 9.92 -8.94
CA CYS A 19 -5.21 9.14 -9.17
C CYS A 19 -5.32 8.58 -10.59
N LEU A 20 -6.17 7.56 -10.74
CA LEU A 20 -6.60 7.03 -12.04
C LEU A 20 -7.96 7.57 -12.48
N SER A 21 -8.84 7.92 -11.53
CA SER A 21 -10.23 8.25 -11.82
C SER A 21 -10.79 9.41 -11.00
N ASP A 22 -10.45 9.51 -9.72
CA ASP A 22 -11.00 10.50 -8.79
C ASP A 22 -9.85 11.24 -8.07
N PRO A 23 -9.56 12.50 -8.45
CA PRO A 23 -8.48 13.26 -7.82
C PRO A 23 -8.80 13.69 -6.38
N LEU A 24 -10.07 13.71 -5.97
CA LEU A 24 -10.48 14.06 -4.61
C LEU A 24 -10.43 12.86 -3.65
N ALA A 25 -10.43 11.66 -4.23
CA ALA A 25 -10.35 10.40 -3.48
C ALA A 25 -9.55 9.34 -4.25
N PRO A 26 -8.22 9.54 -4.41
CA PRO A 26 -7.38 8.56 -5.09
C PRO A 26 -7.41 7.20 -4.40
N LEU A 27 -7.13 6.17 -5.19
CA LEU A 27 -6.94 4.82 -4.68
C LEU A 27 -5.66 4.72 -3.85
N LEU A 28 -5.69 3.96 -2.76
CA LEU A 28 -4.48 3.60 -2.01
C LEU A 28 -3.41 2.97 -2.92
N HIS A 29 -3.83 2.21 -3.95
CA HIS A 29 -2.94 1.64 -4.96
C HIS A 29 -2.07 2.69 -5.68
N THR A 30 -2.64 3.83 -6.05
CA THR A 30 -1.88 4.90 -6.73
C THR A 30 -0.94 5.64 -5.78
N LEU A 31 -1.37 5.89 -4.54
CA LEU A 31 -0.52 6.47 -3.49
C LEU A 31 0.67 5.54 -3.19
N ALA A 32 0.41 4.24 -3.05
CA ALA A 32 1.46 3.25 -2.79
C ALA A 32 2.47 3.13 -3.94
N TYR A 33 2.04 3.23 -5.19
CA TYR A 33 2.98 3.29 -6.34
C TYR A 33 3.92 4.49 -6.26
N SER A 34 3.40 5.65 -5.86
CA SER A 34 4.23 6.85 -5.71
C SER A 34 5.29 6.67 -4.62
N MET A 35 4.92 6.07 -3.48
CA MET A 35 5.88 5.75 -2.41
C MET A 35 6.96 4.77 -2.89
N GLN A 36 6.56 3.67 -3.54
CA GLN A 36 7.51 2.69 -4.09
C GLN A 36 8.45 3.32 -5.13
N GLY A 37 7.92 4.16 -6.02
CA GLY A 37 8.71 4.87 -7.01
C GLY A 37 9.73 5.81 -6.39
N LEU A 38 9.34 6.61 -5.38
CA LEU A 38 10.23 7.50 -4.67
C LEU A 38 11.33 6.74 -3.91
N ILE A 39 11.00 5.67 -3.20
CA ILE A 39 12.00 4.84 -2.50
C ILE A 39 12.95 4.19 -3.51
N GLY A 40 12.41 3.59 -4.57
CA GLY A 40 13.23 2.89 -5.58
C GLY A 40 14.23 3.83 -6.25
N ILE A 41 13.78 5.00 -6.72
CA ILE A 41 14.66 5.99 -7.33
C ILE A 41 15.65 6.55 -6.28
N GLY A 42 15.18 6.84 -5.07
CA GLY A 42 16.02 7.33 -3.99
C GLY A 42 17.17 6.38 -3.67
N LYS A 43 16.89 5.08 -3.56
CA LYS A 43 17.91 4.03 -3.34
C LYS A 43 18.90 3.94 -4.50
N LEU A 44 18.42 3.96 -5.74
CA LEU A 44 19.27 3.83 -6.94
C LEU A 44 20.17 5.05 -7.16
N THR A 45 19.74 6.24 -6.76
CA THR A 45 20.44 7.51 -7.04
C THR A 45 21.11 8.13 -5.82
N GLY A 46 20.99 7.52 -4.63
CA GLY A 46 21.45 8.09 -3.37
C GLY A 46 20.70 9.34 -2.92
N ARG A 47 19.49 9.57 -3.45
CA ARG A 47 18.66 10.75 -3.19
C ARG A 47 17.79 10.54 -1.94
N GLU A 48 18.31 10.95 -0.78
CA GLU A 48 17.59 10.86 0.50
C GLU A 48 16.31 11.69 0.57
N ASP A 49 16.23 12.80 -0.16
CA ASP A 49 15.05 13.65 -0.23
C ASP A 49 13.85 12.91 -0.84
N LEU A 50 14.06 12.00 -1.81
CA LEU A 50 13.04 11.16 -2.37
C LEU A 50 12.53 10.13 -1.33
N ILE A 51 13.46 9.52 -0.59
CA ILE A 51 13.10 8.60 0.50
C ILE A 51 12.31 9.32 1.60
N ARG A 52 12.71 10.55 1.97
CA ARG A 52 11.95 11.37 2.92
C ARG A 52 10.54 11.70 2.42
N GLY A 53 10.39 12.01 1.13
CA GLY A 53 9.08 12.24 0.53
C GLY A 53 8.16 11.02 0.63
N ALA A 54 8.68 9.83 0.30
CA ALA A 54 7.93 8.59 0.47
C ALA A 54 7.57 8.34 1.94
N ARG A 55 8.50 8.60 2.85
CA ARG A 55 8.32 8.43 4.30
C ARG A 55 7.21 9.33 4.84
N LEU A 56 7.09 10.58 4.40
CA LEU A 56 6.01 11.47 4.83
C LEU A 56 4.62 10.88 4.55
N LEU A 57 4.43 10.33 3.35
CA LEU A 57 3.18 9.67 2.98
C LEU A 57 3.00 8.36 3.76
N ALA A 58 4.05 7.54 3.88
CA ALA A 58 4.01 6.28 4.63
C ALA A 58 3.69 6.48 6.13
N ASP A 59 4.21 7.55 6.74
CA ASP A 59 3.90 7.92 8.13
C ASP A 59 2.44 8.42 8.28
N ALA A 60 1.86 9.01 7.23
CA ALA A 60 0.45 9.36 7.22
C ALA A 60 -0.43 8.09 7.21
N GLU A 61 -0.07 7.10 6.38
CA GLU A 61 -0.75 5.81 6.34
C GLU A 61 -0.66 5.05 7.69
N LEU A 62 0.47 5.17 8.42
CA LEU A 62 0.61 4.61 9.77
C LEU A 62 -0.39 5.17 10.78
N ARG A 63 -0.82 6.43 10.60
CA ARG A 63 -1.79 7.05 11.53
C ARG A 63 -3.22 6.56 11.32
N ILE A 64 -3.52 6.00 10.16
CA ILE A 64 -4.88 5.62 9.78
C ILE A 64 -5.07 4.11 9.64
N VAL A 65 -3.99 3.32 9.62
CA VAL A 65 -4.13 1.86 9.63
C VAL A 65 -4.81 1.43 10.92
N ARG A 66 -5.84 0.60 10.79
CA ARG A 66 -6.59 0.08 11.94
C ARG A 66 -5.83 -1.06 12.62
N PRO A 67 -6.13 -1.34 13.90
CA PRO A 67 -5.50 -2.46 14.62
C PRO A 67 -5.73 -3.83 13.97
N ASP A 68 -6.79 -3.99 13.19
CA ASP A 68 -7.07 -5.21 12.42
C ASP A 68 -6.31 -5.28 11.07
N GLY A 69 -5.57 -4.22 10.69
CA GLY A 69 -4.82 -4.12 9.44
C GLY A 69 -5.61 -3.51 8.28
N PHE A 70 -6.84 -3.08 8.50
CA PHE A 70 -7.62 -2.41 7.45
C PHE A 70 -7.00 -1.06 7.09
N LEU A 71 -6.85 -0.80 5.80
CA LEU A 71 -6.58 0.52 5.20
C LEU A 71 -7.72 0.89 4.25
N PRO A 72 -8.22 2.13 4.29
CA PRO A 72 -9.27 2.56 3.36
C PRO A 72 -8.80 2.48 1.91
N GLY A 73 -9.62 1.93 1.03
CA GLY A 73 -9.29 1.75 -0.38
C GLY A 73 -9.17 3.07 -1.16
N ARG A 74 -9.84 4.12 -0.68
CA ARG A 74 -9.72 5.51 -1.14
C ARG A 74 -9.63 6.45 0.04
N GLN A 75 -8.87 7.53 -0.12
CA GLN A 75 -8.61 8.51 0.94
C GLN A 75 -8.74 9.92 0.40
N ARG A 76 -9.02 10.88 1.28
CA ARG A 76 -9.03 12.32 1.01
C ARG A 76 -7.67 12.95 1.36
N GLU A 77 -7.48 14.21 1.03
CA GLU A 77 -6.23 14.95 1.28
C GLU A 77 -5.80 14.99 2.77
N ASP A 78 -6.75 14.89 3.67
CA ASP A 78 -6.50 14.79 5.12
C ASP A 78 -6.28 13.36 5.62
N PHE A 79 -6.16 12.39 4.70
CA PHE A 79 -6.08 10.95 4.94
C PHE A 79 -7.35 10.33 5.56
N SER A 80 -8.45 11.08 5.66
CA SER A 80 -9.72 10.48 6.08
C SER A 80 -10.22 9.46 5.05
N ALA A 81 -10.89 8.42 5.53
CA ALA A 81 -11.46 7.39 4.68
C ALA A 81 -12.56 7.99 3.77
N ALA A 82 -12.41 7.85 2.45
CA ALA A 82 -13.45 8.21 1.49
C ALA A 82 -14.42 7.04 1.24
N VAL A 83 -14.02 5.83 1.59
CA VAL A 83 -14.78 4.58 1.40
C VAL A 83 -14.63 3.66 2.59
N ASN A 84 -15.52 2.67 2.72
CA ASN A 84 -15.53 1.67 3.79
C ASN A 84 -15.04 0.27 3.33
N TRP A 85 -14.40 0.19 2.18
CA TRP A 85 -13.79 -1.03 1.64
C TRP A 85 -12.28 -0.84 1.52
N CYS A 86 -11.55 -1.95 1.52
CA CYS A 86 -10.09 -2.01 1.40
C CYS A 86 -9.68 -2.29 -0.05
N CYS A 87 -8.68 -1.57 -0.57
CA CYS A 87 -7.96 -1.93 -1.78
C CYS A 87 -6.85 -2.93 -1.41
N LEU A 88 -7.04 -4.23 -1.68
CA LEU A 88 -6.08 -5.25 -1.26
C LEU A 88 -4.73 -5.09 -1.95
N THR A 89 -4.72 -4.66 -3.21
CA THR A 89 -3.48 -4.33 -3.93
C THR A 89 -2.72 -3.19 -3.26
N GLY A 90 -3.41 -2.07 -2.98
CA GLY A 90 -2.80 -0.90 -2.35
C GLY A 90 -2.29 -1.21 -0.94
N SER A 91 -3.03 -2.01 -0.17
CA SER A 91 -2.60 -2.44 1.16
C SER A 91 -1.34 -3.32 1.10
N ALA A 92 -1.25 -4.25 0.15
CA ALA A 92 -0.05 -5.06 -0.03
C ALA A 92 1.16 -4.18 -0.41
N GLN A 93 0.98 -3.23 -1.32
CA GLN A 93 2.05 -2.29 -1.69
C GLN A 93 2.47 -1.38 -0.53
N THR A 94 1.52 -0.91 0.30
CA THR A 94 1.84 -0.12 1.49
C THR A 94 2.64 -0.95 2.49
N SER A 95 2.31 -2.23 2.67
CA SER A 95 3.11 -3.16 3.49
C SER A 95 4.53 -3.32 2.94
N ILE A 96 4.72 -3.43 1.62
CA ILE A 96 6.04 -3.44 0.98
C ILE A 96 6.82 -2.17 1.31
N VAL A 97 6.18 -1.00 1.17
CA VAL A 97 6.80 0.30 1.50
C VAL A 97 7.27 0.33 2.95
N TRP A 98 6.44 -0.09 3.91
CA TRP A 98 6.83 -0.14 5.30
C TRP A 98 7.95 -1.13 5.57
N SER A 99 7.93 -2.32 4.95
CA SER A 99 9.03 -3.29 5.07
C SER A 99 10.34 -2.71 4.51
N GLU A 100 10.32 -2.01 3.38
CA GLU A 100 11.50 -1.32 2.84
C GLU A 100 11.97 -0.19 3.74
N LEU A 101 11.07 0.61 4.31
CA LEU A 101 11.43 1.66 5.26
C LEU A 101 12.03 1.07 6.54
N TYR A 102 11.53 -0.07 7.04
CA TYR A 102 12.16 -0.77 8.15
C TYR A 102 13.60 -1.19 7.81
N LEU A 103 13.83 -1.77 6.65
CA LEU A 103 15.19 -2.17 6.22
C LEU A 103 16.15 -0.97 6.10
N LEU A 104 15.64 0.23 5.81
CA LEU A 104 16.43 1.45 5.68
C LEU A 104 16.66 2.16 7.03
N THR A 105 15.70 2.09 7.95
CA THR A 105 15.69 2.93 9.15
C THR A 105 15.78 2.15 10.47
N HIS A 106 15.47 0.85 10.43
CA HIS A 106 15.30 -0.03 11.60
C HIS A 106 14.24 0.46 12.60
N GLU A 107 13.28 1.30 12.13
CA GLU A 107 12.18 1.77 12.98
C GLU A 107 11.08 0.72 13.07
N GLU A 108 10.92 0.12 14.24
CA GLU A 108 10.02 -1.01 14.52
C GLU A 108 8.55 -0.75 14.14
N LYS A 109 8.10 0.52 14.18
CA LYS A 109 6.75 0.91 13.78
C LYS A 109 6.38 0.42 12.36
N TYR A 110 7.34 0.45 11.44
CA TYR A 110 7.12 0.03 10.06
C TYR A 110 6.96 -1.49 9.94
N ARG A 111 7.82 -2.25 10.61
CA ARG A 111 7.73 -3.72 10.64
C ARG A 111 6.40 -4.17 11.23
N ALA A 112 6.02 -3.60 12.37
CA ALA A 112 4.77 -3.93 13.05
C ALA A 112 3.54 -3.63 12.19
N ALA A 113 3.53 -2.49 11.47
CA ALA A 113 2.44 -2.13 10.59
C ALA A 113 2.36 -3.05 9.36
N ALA A 114 3.50 -3.35 8.73
CA ALA A 114 3.57 -4.27 7.61
C ALA A 114 3.02 -5.65 7.99
N HIS A 115 3.46 -6.21 9.13
CA HIS A 115 2.97 -7.48 9.65
C HIS A 115 1.45 -7.45 9.89
N THR A 116 0.93 -6.38 10.48
CA THR A 116 -0.50 -6.23 10.76
C THR A 116 -1.33 -6.24 9.48
N VAL A 117 -0.89 -5.51 8.45
CA VAL A 117 -1.58 -5.48 7.15
C VAL A 117 -1.46 -6.82 6.43
N ASN A 118 -0.30 -7.47 6.46
CA ASN A 118 -0.13 -8.78 5.83
C ASN A 118 -1.04 -9.84 6.45
N ARG A 119 -1.23 -9.84 7.76
CA ARG A 119 -2.22 -10.70 8.42
C ARG A 119 -3.64 -10.43 7.94
N TYR A 120 -4.01 -9.16 7.77
CA TYR A 120 -5.31 -8.76 7.22
C TYR A 120 -5.50 -9.30 5.80
N LEU A 121 -4.47 -9.21 4.96
CA LEU A 121 -4.50 -9.70 3.57
C LEU A 121 -4.59 -11.22 3.51
N MET A 122 -3.76 -11.93 4.28
CA MET A 122 -3.76 -13.41 4.33
C MET A 122 -5.12 -13.97 4.76
N ALA A 123 -5.83 -13.31 5.68
CA ALA A 123 -7.18 -13.72 6.08
C ALA A 123 -8.24 -13.60 4.97
N ARG A 124 -7.89 -12.95 3.84
CA ARG A 124 -8.75 -12.74 2.66
C ARG A 124 -8.24 -13.43 1.41
N HIS A 125 -7.16 -14.17 1.54
CA HIS A 125 -6.52 -14.94 0.49
C HIS A 125 -6.96 -16.42 0.60
N ASP A 126 -7.96 -16.80 -0.19
CA ASP A 126 -8.54 -18.14 -0.15
C ASP A 126 -7.70 -19.14 -0.97
N ILE A 127 -6.71 -19.74 -0.31
CA ILE A 127 -5.86 -20.79 -0.88
C ILE A 127 -6.52 -22.17 -0.92
N ARG A 128 -7.70 -22.32 -0.33
CA ARG A 128 -8.43 -23.62 -0.25
C ARG A 128 -9.72 -23.61 -1.06
N ASN A 129 -10.00 -22.58 -1.83
CA ASN A 129 -11.20 -22.49 -2.64
C ASN A 129 -11.36 -23.74 -3.52
N PRO A 130 -12.53 -24.39 -3.54
CA PRO A 130 -12.74 -25.57 -4.39
C PRO A 130 -12.73 -25.23 -5.88
N ASP A 131 -13.09 -24.01 -6.26
CA ASP A 131 -12.98 -23.52 -7.63
C ASP A 131 -11.54 -23.12 -7.93
N LEU A 132 -10.86 -23.88 -8.79
CA LEU A 132 -9.48 -23.65 -9.18
C LEU A 132 -9.25 -22.30 -9.87
N ARG A 133 -10.30 -21.70 -10.44
CA ARG A 133 -10.23 -20.37 -11.06
C ARG A 133 -10.11 -19.24 -10.04
N LEU A 134 -10.52 -19.49 -8.79
CA LEU A 134 -10.49 -18.52 -7.69
C LEU A 134 -9.41 -18.83 -6.66
N ARG A 135 -9.00 -20.11 -6.59
CA ARG A 135 -8.04 -20.58 -5.58
C ARG A 135 -6.72 -19.83 -5.65
N GLY A 136 -6.32 -19.24 -4.53
CA GLY A 136 -5.06 -18.49 -4.41
C GLY A 136 -5.07 -17.13 -5.09
N GLY A 137 -6.19 -16.70 -5.64
CA GLY A 137 -6.33 -15.36 -6.19
C GLY A 137 -6.68 -14.33 -5.12
N VAL A 138 -6.22 -13.11 -5.29
CA VAL A 138 -6.53 -11.98 -4.39
C VAL A 138 -7.53 -11.05 -5.08
N PRO A 139 -8.67 -10.74 -4.45
CA PRO A 139 -9.61 -9.76 -4.99
C PRO A 139 -9.00 -8.36 -5.07
N GLY A 140 -9.51 -7.52 -5.96
CA GLY A 140 -9.11 -6.12 -6.03
C GLY A 140 -9.51 -5.34 -4.79
N SER A 141 -10.72 -5.60 -4.29
CA SER A 141 -11.29 -4.95 -3.10
C SER A 141 -11.80 -5.95 -2.08
N TRP A 142 -11.88 -5.52 -0.82
CA TRP A 142 -12.59 -6.24 0.23
C TRP A 142 -13.47 -5.29 1.06
N PRO A 143 -14.80 -5.51 1.16
CA PRO A 143 -15.52 -6.59 0.45
C PRO A 143 -15.41 -6.50 -1.08
N VAL A 144 -15.67 -7.61 -1.77
CA VAL A 144 -15.42 -7.77 -3.22
C VAL A 144 -16.21 -6.82 -4.14
N TRP A 145 -17.20 -6.11 -3.60
CA TRP A 145 -17.99 -5.10 -4.32
C TRP A 145 -17.41 -3.68 -4.27
N GLY A 146 -16.24 -3.47 -3.63
CA GLY A 146 -15.50 -2.22 -3.73
C GLY A 146 -15.19 -1.86 -5.19
N ASP A 147 -14.97 -0.59 -5.48
CA ASP A 147 -14.91 -0.11 -6.87
C ASP A 147 -13.58 -0.43 -7.59
N TYR A 148 -12.55 -0.89 -6.86
CA TYR A 148 -11.29 -1.32 -7.48
C TYR A 148 -11.30 -2.82 -7.77
N GLY A 149 -11.40 -3.18 -9.05
CA GLY A 149 -11.54 -4.58 -9.47
C GLY A 149 -12.78 -5.24 -8.87
N ARG A 150 -13.93 -4.57 -8.97
CA ARG A 150 -15.21 -5.04 -8.43
C ARG A 150 -15.52 -6.44 -8.92
N LEU A 151 -15.72 -7.39 -7.99
CA LEU A 151 -16.00 -8.81 -8.26
C LEU A 151 -14.91 -9.49 -9.14
N GLN A 152 -13.67 -9.00 -9.09
CA GLN A 152 -12.57 -9.53 -9.89
C GLN A 152 -11.42 -10.02 -9.00
N ILE A 153 -10.79 -11.10 -9.42
CA ILE A 153 -9.48 -11.54 -8.94
C ILE A 153 -8.43 -10.89 -9.83
N LEU A 154 -7.48 -10.21 -9.21
CA LEU A 154 -6.44 -9.47 -9.94
C LEU A 154 -5.08 -10.16 -9.77
N ASN A 155 -4.42 -10.49 -10.87
CA ASN A 155 -3.11 -11.13 -10.85
C ASN A 155 -2.05 -10.26 -10.15
N TRP A 156 -2.09 -8.94 -10.37
CA TRP A 156 -1.16 -8.03 -9.69
C TRP A 156 -1.47 -7.86 -8.19
N ALA A 157 -2.72 -8.01 -7.73
CA ALA A 157 -3.02 -8.06 -6.30
C ALA A 157 -2.35 -9.27 -5.64
N THR A 158 -2.42 -10.44 -6.29
CA THR A 158 -1.72 -11.65 -5.83
C THR A 158 -0.20 -11.46 -5.87
N LYS A 159 0.35 -10.87 -6.96
CA LYS A 159 1.79 -10.56 -7.09
C LYS A 159 2.27 -9.69 -5.92
N TYR A 160 1.56 -8.61 -5.60
CA TYR A 160 1.96 -7.73 -4.51
C TYR A 160 1.83 -8.38 -3.14
N LEU A 161 0.83 -9.23 -2.91
CA LEU A 161 0.75 -9.99 -1.67
C LEU A 161 1.97 -10.93 -1.51
N VAL A 162 2.36 -11.65 -2.55
CA VAL A 162 3.53 -12.55 -2.51
C VAL A 162 4.80 -11.74 -2.20
N GLU A 163 4.98 -10.59 -2.83
CA GLU A 163 6.12 -9.71 -2.60
C GLU A 163 6.14 -9.16 -1.16
N ALA A 164 4.99 -8.74 -0.63
CA ALA A 164 4.86 -8.27 0.74
C ALA A 164 5.24 -9.34 1.76
N LEU A 165 4.78 -10.58 1.56
CA LEU A 165 5.11 -11.71 2.44
C LEU A 165 6.59 -12.11 2.34
N ALA A 166 7.17 -12.10 1.13
CA ALA A 166 8.60 -12.37 0.95
C ALA A 166 9.50 -11.32 1.60
N LEU A 167 9.06 -10.04 1.64
CA LEU A 167 9.76 -8.99 2.38
C LEU A 167 9.58 -9.12 3.88
N GLU A 168 8.39 -9.50 4.36
CA GLU A 168 8.15 -9.77 5.77
C GLU A 168 9.09 -10.86 6.30
N GLU A 169 9.28 -11.94 5.55
CA GLU A 169 10.22 -13.01 5.91
C GLU A 169 11.64 -12.48 6.12
N LYS A 170 12.11 -11.58 5.24
CA LYS A 170 13.42 -10.93 5.36
C LYS A 170 13.54 -9.97 6.55
N THR A 171 12.44 -9.42 7.02
CA THR A 171 12.40 -8.48 8.15
C THR A 171 12.16 -9.15 9.50
N SER A 172 11.88 -10.45 9.50
CA SER A 172 11.56 -11.25 10.71
C SER A 172 12.78 -11.97 11.31
N GLY A 173 13.94 -11.88 10.64
CA GLY A 173 15.21 -12.54 11.02
C GLY A 173 16.06 -11.75 12.01
#